data_41f4cd12f3fdc9b6ac07e07e56577a71
#
_entry.id   41f4cd12f3fdc9b6ac07e07e56577a71
#
_cell.length_a   1.000
_cell.length_b   1.000
_cell.length_c   1.000
_cell.angle_alpha   90.00
_cell.angle_beta   90.00
_cell.angle_gamma   90.00
#
_symmetry.space_group_name_H-M   'P 1'
#
loop_
_entity.id
_entity.type
_entity.pdbx_description
1 polymer ?
#
loop_
_entity_poly.entity_id
_entity_poly.type
_entity_poly.pdbx_seq_one_letter_code
_entity_poly.pdbx_strand_id
1 'polypeptide(L)'
;KYDSNSEFKYYDLIIIALGVLYFFVSLMPEIGHDALATHLFIPGHIEANGFWGYKVENYVWALSPMLGDWLITVPYILSGETASRIFNIFIIFLICFLILEIIEWLEFPKANGRYALLIFLSSPLTYSLGSTIFVEPIWGIFFIAGFFSFLKIIHDKQYSLENFSTAGIFFGSALAIKAITLIYLPI
;
A
#
# COMPACT_ATOMS: atom_id res chain seq x y z
N LYS A 1 14.44 -1.42 32.25
CA LYS A 1 15.51 -0.52 31.75
C LYS A 1 15.71 -0.87 30.29
N TYR A 2 15.02 -0.21 29.41
CA TYR A 2 15.24 -0.32 27.97
C TYR A 2 16.54 0.39 27.63
N ASP A 3 17.47 -0.37 27.05
CA ASP A 3 18.75 0.15 26.58
C ASP A 3 18.48 1.11 25.40
N SER A 4 18.64 2.42 25.65
CA SER A 4 18.33 3.50 24.69
C SER A 4 19.40 3.65 23.61
N ASN A 5 20.40 2.79 23.56
CA ASN A 5 21.40 2.77 22.53
C ASN A 5 20.89 1.95 21.34
N SER A 6 20.10 2.58 20.46
CA SER A 6 19.88 2.05 19.12
C SER A 6 21.15 2.24 18.28
N GLU A 7 22.20 1.47 18.61
CA GLU A 7 23.37 1.42 17.73
C GLU A 7 22.90 1.05 16.31
N PHE A 8 23.34 1.84 15.34
CA PHE A 8 23.17 1.51 13.93
C PHE A 8 23.81 0.15 13.66
N LYS A 9 22.99 -0.80 13.22
CA LYS A 9 23.42 -2.17 12.96
C LYS A 9 23.47 -2.42 11.47
N TYR A 10 24.23 -3.40 11.04
CA TYR A 10 24.33 -3.80 9.63
C TYR A 10 22.94 -4.13 9.01
N TYR A 11 21.96 -4.52 9.80
CA TYR A 11 20.57 -4.70 9.35
C TYR A 11 19.94 -3.40 8.84
N ASP A 12 20.24 -2.28 9.48
CA ASP A 12 19.71 -0.98 9.08
C ASP A 12 20.28 -0.58 7.70
N LEU A 13 21.55 -0.94 7.46
CA LEU A 13 22.19 -0.73 6.15
C LEU A 13 21.51 -1.59 5.06
N ILE A 14 21.15 -2.84 5.35
CA ILE A 14 20.45 -3.71 4.39
C ILE A 14 19.05 -3.14 4.10
N ILE A 15 18.31 -2.69 5.11
CA ILE A 15 16.98 -2.08 4.94
C ILE A 15 17.07 -0.84 4.06
N ILE A 16 18.05 0.03 4.31
CA ILE A 16 18.30 1.22 3.49
C ILE A 16 18.66 0.82 2.05
N ALA A 17 19.54 -0.17 1.88
CA ALA A 17 19.94 -0.63 0.55
C ALA A 17 18.75 -1.20 -0.25
N LEU A 18 17.87 -1.96 0.40
CA LEU A 18 16.62 -2.44 -0.21
C LEU A 18 15.70 -1.27 -0.59
N GLY A 19 15.53 -0.28 0.29
CA GLY A 19 14.74 0.92 0.00
C GLY A 19 15.29 1.71 -1.19
N VAL A 20 16.60 1.87 -1.25
CA VAL A 20 17.29 2.52 -2.40
C VAL A 20 17.10 1.71 -3.68
N LEU A 21 17.21 0.38 -3.61
CA LEU A 21 16.96 -0.50 -4.75
C LEU A 21 15.54 -0.33 -5.28
N TYR A 22 14.53 -0.36 -4.42
CA TYR A 22 13.14 -0.12 -4.80
C TYR A 22 12.96 1.23 -5.48
N PHE A 23 13.57 2.29 -4.95
CA PHE A 23 13.51 3.62 -5.55
C PHE A 23 14.09 3.62 -6.97
N PHE A 24 15.28 3.04 -7.17
CA PHE A 24 15.87 2.98 -8.52
C PHE A 24 15.03 2.17 -9.49
N VAL A 25 14.44 1.06 -9.04
CA VAL A 25 13.55 0.24 -9.88
C VAL A 25 12.30 1.02 -10.29
N SER A 26 11.78 1.90 -9.41
CA SER A 26 10.61 2.75 -9.75
C SER A 26 10.88 3.78 -10.85
N LEU A 27 12.15 4.11 -11.10
CA LEU A 27 12.55 5.01 -12.18
C LEU A 27 12.67 4.30 -13.56
N MET A 28 12.60 2.96 -13.58
CA MET A 28 12.64 2.20 -14.84
C MET A 28 11.24 2.20 -15.48
N PRO A 29 11.13 1.98 -16.80
CA PRO A 29 9.83 1.84 -17.47
C PRO A 29 9.05 0.64 -16.95
N GLU A 30 7.71 0.75 -16.97
CA GLU A 30 6.83 -0.38 -16.64
C GLU A 30 6.87 -1.46 -17.74
N ILE A 31 6.97 -2.70 -17.30
CA ILE A 31 6.99 -3.86 -18.19
C ILE A 31 5.96 -4.93 -17.78
N GLY A 32 5.28 -4.74 -16.65
CA GLY A 32 4.28 -5.66 -16.15
C GLY A 32 3.05 -5.68 -17.06
N HIS A 33 2.66 -6.85 -17.54
CA HIS A 33 1.52 -6.99 -18.45
C HIS A 33 0.23 -6.43 -17.82
N ASP A 34 -0.06 -6.78 -16.57
CA ASP A 34 -1.26 -6.35 -15.86
C ASP A 34 -1.24 -4.84 -15.58
N ALA A 35 -0.07 -4.31 -15.20
CA ALA A 35 0.14 -2.88 -15.02
C ALA A 35 -0.15 -2.10 -16.31
N LEU A 36 0.38 -2.54 -17.45
CA LEU A 36 0.19 -1.89 -18.75
C LEU A 36 -1.24 -2.04 -19.28
N ALA A 37 -1.84 -3.23 -19.14
CA ALA A 37 -3.15 -3.53 -19.68
C ALA A 37 -4.32 -2.96 -18.85
N THR A 38 -4.10 -2.71 -17.56
CA THR A 38 -5.15 -2.30 -16.63
C THR A 38 -4.82 -0.99 -15.93
N HIS A 39 -3.80 -0.98 -15.08
CA HIS A 39 -3.55 0.12 -14.15
C HIS A 39 -2.97 1.38 -14.83
N LEU A 40 -2.26 1.26 -15.94
CA LEU A 40 -1.81 2.39 -16.77
C LEU A 40 -2.79 2.73 -17.88
N PHE A 41 -3.61 1.77 -18.33
CA PHE A 41 -4.66 2.05 -19.32
C PHE A 41 -5.66 3.07 -18.78
N ILE A 42 -6.08 2.94 -17.52
CA ILE A 42 -7.07 3.82 -16.88
C ILE A 42 -6.59 5.28 -16.85
N PRO A 43 -5.43 5.61 -16.25
CA PRO A 43 -4.95 7.00 -16.24
C PRO A 43 -4.67 7.55 -17.64
N GLY A 44 -4.12 6.74 -18.55
CA GLY A 44 -3.90 7.16 -19.94
C GLY A 44 -5.21 7.43 -20.69
N HIS A 45 -6.27 6.67 -20.44
CA HIS A 45 -7.59 6.92 -20.99
C HIS A 45 -8.18 8.26 -20.47
N ILE A 46 -8.04 8.52 -19.18
CA ILE A 46 -8.52 9.76 -18.55
C ILE A 46 -7.74 10.96 -19.11
N GLU A 47 -6.42 10.85 -19.23
CA GLU A 47 -5.56 11.89 -19.79
C GLU A 47 -5.96 12.22 -21.23
N ALA A 48 -6.17 11.19 -22.06
CA ALA A 48 -6.50 11.35 -23.47
C ALA A 48 -7.92 11.89 -23.73
N ASN A 49 -8.89 11.54 -22.89
CA ASN A 49 -10.30 11.86 -23.12
C ASN A 49 -10.85 12.96 -22.20
N GLY A 50 -10.12 13.33 -21.15
CA GLY A 50 -10.53 14.37 -20.19
C GLY A 50 -11.71 13.99 -19.29
N PHE A 51 -12.13 12.74 -19.27
CA PHE A 51 -13.24 12.28 -18.44
C PHE A 51 -13.11 10.79 -18.05
N TRP A 52 -13.81 10.46 -16.99
CA TRP A 52 -13.95 9.10 -16.49
C TRP A 52 -15.18 8.44 -17.11
N GLY A 53 -15.00 7.73 -18.17
CA GLY A 53 -16.10 7.01 -18.80
C GLY A 53 -15.60 5.82 -19.60
N TYR A 54 -16.03 4.64 -19.23
CA TYR A 54 -15.69 3.40 -19.92
C TYR A 54 -16.94 2.73 -20.43
N LYS A 55 -16.88 2.26 -21.68
CA LYS A 55 -17.90 1.35 -22.20
C LYS A 55 -17.58 -0.06 -21.71
N VAL A 56 -18.46 -0.62 -20.88
CA VAL A 56 -18.31 -1.95 -20.29
C VAL A 56 -18.09 -3.04 -21.35
N GLU A 57 -18.73 -2.88 -22.52
CA GLU A 57 -18.58 -3.77 -23.65
C GLU A 57 -17.13 -3.88 -24.17
N ASN A 58 -16.37 -2.79 -24.01
CA ASN A 58 -14.98 -2.70 -24.46
C ASN A 58 -13.97 -2.91 -23.34
N TYR A 59 -14.39 -2.72 -22.09
CA TYR A 59 -13.51 -2.75 -20.94
C TYR A 59 -14.24 -3.33 -19.72
N VAL A 60 -14.16 -4.63 -19.57
CA VAL A 60 -14.87 -5.38 -18.52
C VAL A 60 -14.48 -4.95 -17.10
N TRP A 61 -13.25 -4.49 -16.89
CA TRP A 61 -12.75 -4.00 -15.60
C TRP A 61 -13.47 -2.72 -15.10
N ALA A 62 -14.20 -2.02 -15.98
CA ALA A 62 -15.05 -0.90 -15.59
C ALA A 62 -16.13 -1.27 -14.55
N LEU A 63 -16.39 -2.57 -14.33
CA LEU A 63 -17.31 -3.08 -13.31
C LEU A 63 -16.63 -3.34 -11.96
N SER A 64 -15.31 -3.30 -11.89
CA SER A 64 -14.57 -3.56 -10.65
C SER A 64 -14.45 -2.31 -9.79
N PRO A 65 -14.23 -2.46 -8.47
CA PRO A 65 -13.86 -1.33 -7.62
C PRO A 65 -12.58 -0.68 -8.11
N MET A 66 -12.56 0.65 -8.27
CA MET A 66 -11.48 1.37 -8.96
C MET A 66 -10.77 2.43 -8.10
N LEU A 67 -11.01 2.49 -6.79
CA LEU A 67 -10.38 3.53 -5.96
C LEU A 67 -8.84 3.45 -6.03
N GLY A 68 -8.26 2.26 -6.13
CA GLY A 68 -6.81 2.08 -6.28
C GLY A 68 -6.29 2.71 -7.58
N ASP A 69 -6.98 2.47 -8.69
CA ASP A 69 -6.63 3.05 -9.99
C ASP A 69 -6.82 4.57 -10.02
N TRP A 70 -7.81 5.09 -9.31
CA TRP A 70 -7.99 6.54 -9.15
C TRP A 70 -6.83 7.17 -8.39
N LEU A 71 -6.36 6.52 -7.33
CA LEU A 71 -5.21 6.99 -6.56
C LEU A 71 -3.91 6.95 -7.40
N ILE A 72 -3.77 5.96 -8.28
CA ILE A 72 -2.66 5.88 -9.25
C ILE A 72 -2.78 6.96 -10.34
N THR A 73 -4.01 7.30 -10.75
CA THR A 73 -4.27 8.29 -11.78
C THR A 73 -3.81 9.70 -11.38
N VAL A 74 -3.93 10.06 -10.12
CA VAL A 74 -3.52 11.40 -9.65
C VAL A 74 -2.04 11.69 -9.94
N PRO A 75 -1.06 10.89 -9.47
CA PRO A 75 0.34 11.10 -9.80
C PRO A 75 0.62 10.93 -11.31
N TYR A 76 -0.10 10.06 -12.01
CA TYR A 76 0.04 9.89 -13.45
C TYR A 76 -0.23 11.19 -14.20
N ILE A 77 -1.37 11.84 -13.94
CA ILE A 77 -1.73 13.12 -14.61
C ILE A 77 -0.71 14.22 -14.25
N LEU A 78 -0.10 14.19 -13.06
CA LEU A 78 0.87 15.18 -12.65
C LEU A 78 2.22 15.02 -13.34
N SER A 79 2.73 13.79 -13.54
CA SER A 79 4.08 13.56 -14.08
C SER A 79 4.25 12.16 -14.71
N GLY A 80 3.18 11.59 -15.27
CA GLY A 80 3.23 10.36 -16.05
C GLY A 80 3.49 9.10 -15.24
N GLU A 81 3.86 8.04 -15.95
CA GLU A 81 4.11 6.70 -15.42
C GLU A 81 5.09 6.67 -14.25
N THR A 82 6.22 7.39 -14.36
CA THR A 82 7.26 7.40 -13.32
C THR A 82 6.71 7.92 -11.99
N ALA A 83 5.84 8.93 -12.01
CA ALA A 83 5.22 9.44 -10.78
C ALA A 83 4.30 8.41 -10.13
N SER A 84 3.56 7.64 -10.93
CA SER A 84 2.71 6.54 -10.43
C SER A 84 3.55 5.42 -9.81
N ARG A 85 4.71 5.10 -10.38
CA ARG A 85 5.63 4.11 -9.83
C ARG A 85 6.26 4.57 -8.53
N ILE A 86 6.70 5.83 -8.45
CA ILE A 86 7.21 6.44 -7.21
C ILE A 86 6.10 6.44 -6.13
N PHE A 87 4.87 6.74 -6.50
CA PHE A 87 3.73 6.69 -5.59
C PHE A 87 3.53 5.26 -5.04
N ASN A 88 3.61 4.24 -5.89
CA ASN A 88 3.48 2.84 -5.46
C ASN A 88 4.56 2.45 -4.44
N ILE A 89 5.82 2.83 -4.68
CA ILE A 89 6.92 2.64 -3.71
C ILE A 89 6.68 3.42 -2.41
N PHE A 90 6.16 4.64 -2.50
CA PHE A 90 5.79 5.42 -1.31
C PHE A 90 4.77 4.66 -0.45
N ILE A 91 3.78 4.00 -1.06
CA ILE A 91 2.83 3.15 -0.34
C ILE A 91 3.53 1.96 0.35
N ILE A 92 4.51 1.32 -0.30
CA ILE A 92 5.32 0.27 0.34
C ILE A 92 6.03 0.81 1.59
N PHE A 93 6.59 2.03 1.53
CA PHE A 93 7.22 2.63 2.71
C PHE A 93 6.21 2.99 3.81
N LEU A 94 5.00 3.42 3.45
CA LEU A 94 3.94 3.61 4.44
C LEU A 94 3.55 2.29 5.13
N ILE A 95 3.54 1.17 4.40
CA ILE A 95 3.34 -0.15 5.01
C ILE A 95 4.49 -0.48 5.97
N CYS A 96 5.74 -0.14 5.64
CA CYS A 96 6.86 -0.31 6.56
C CYS A 96 6.67 0.47 7.86
N PHE A 97 6.24 1.73 7.79
CA PHE A 97 5.92 2.51 8.99
C PHE A 97 4.79 1.86 9.80
N LEU A 98 3.74 1.39 9.14
CA LEU A 98 2.63 0.73 9.82
C LEU A 98 3.07 -0.58 10.52
N ILE A 99 3.98 -1.34 9.91
CA ILE A 99 4.59 -2.53 10.54
C ILE A 99 5.31 -2.14 11.83
N LEU A 100 6.09 -1.04 11.80
CA LEU A 100 6.80 -0.58 12.99
C LEU A 100 5.84 -0.12 14.09
N GLU A 101 4.79 0.59 13.76
CA GLU A 101 3.73 1.01 14.69
C GLU A 101 3.04 -0.20 15.35
N ILE A 102 2.74 -1.24 14.57
CA ILE A 102 2.16 -2.48 15.10
C ILE A 102 3.12 -3.17 16.07
N ILE A 103 4.40 -3.27 15.73
CA ILE A 103 5.43 -3.88 16.58
C ILE A 103 5.59 -3.10 17.90
N GLU A 104 5.55 -1.76 17.84
CA GLU A 104 5.61 -0.90 19.02
C GLU A 104 4.36 -1.05 19.89
N TRP A 105 3.19 -1.05 19.29
CA TRP A 105 1.92 -1.25 20.01
C TRP A 105 1.83 -2.62 20.70
N LEU A 106 2.43 -3.66 20.09
CA LEU A 106 2.53 -5.01 20.68
C LEU A 106 3.61 -5.10 21.77
N GLU A 107 4.28 -3.99 22.10
CA GLU A 107 5.36 -3.91 23.09
C GLU A 107 6.54 -4.85 22.79
N PHE A 108 6.74 -5.23 21.53
CA PHE A 108 7.89 -6.04 21.15
C PHE A 108 9.20 -5.23 21.14
N PRO A 109 10.35 -5.89 21.39
CA PRO A 109 11.65 -5.24 21.26
C PRO A 109 11.85 -4.59 19.90
N LYS A 110 12.48 -3.40 19.84
CA LYS A 110 12.77 -2.67 18.59
C LYS A 110 13.51 -3.51 17.54
N ALA A 111 14.32 -4.51 17.98
CA ALA A 111 14.97 -5.43 17.06
C ALA A 111 13.97 -6.24 16.22
N ASN A 112 12.79 -6.55 16.76
CA ASN A 112 11.75 -7.28 16.02
C ASN A 112 11.19 -6.45 14.85
N GLY A 113 11.10 -5.14 15.01
CA GLY A 113 10.73 -4.22 13.92
C GLY A 113 11.72 -4.30 12.75
N ARG A 114 13.03 -4.32 13.03
CA ARG A 114 14.06 -4.49 12.00
C ARG A 114 13.92 -5.82 11.26
N TYR A 115 13.72 -6.91 11.97
CA TYR A 115 13.51 -8.23 11.35
C TYR A 115 12.22 -8.27 10.52
N ALA A 116 11.13 -7.68 11.01
CA ALA A 116 9.89 -7.60 10.27
C ALA A 116 10.07 -6.82 8.95
N LEU A 117 10.76 -5.68 8.99
CA LEU A 117 11.08 -4.89 7.79
C LEU A 117 11.98 -5.66 6.83
N LEU A 118 13.01 -6.37 7.33
CA LEU A 118 13.87 -7.19 6.48
C LEU A 118 13.08 -8.28 5.77
N ILE A 119 12.23 -9.02 6.48
CA ILE A 119 11.38 -10.07 5.90
C ILE A 119 10.43 -9.47 4.88
N PHE A 120 9.79 -8.36 5.19
CA PHE A 120 8.85 -7.71 4.29
C PHE A 120 9.53 -7.21 3.02
N LEU A 121 10.60 -6.39 3.13
CA LEU A 121 11.28 -5.78 2.00
C LEU A 121 12.10 -6.79 1.16
N SER A 122 12.59 -7.88 1.75
CA SER A 122 13.30 -8.93 1.01
C SER A 122 12.37 -9.96 0.37
N SER A 123 11.07 -9.89 0.63
CA SER A 123 10.08 -10.80 0.05
C SER A 123 10.00 -10.60 -1.48
N PRO A 124 10.08 -11.69 -2.28
CA PRO A 124 9.87 -11.62 -3.73
C PRO A 124 8.51 -11.02 -4.10
N LEU A 125 7.47 -11.26 -3.29
CA LEU A 125 6.14 -10.70 -3.51
C LEU A 125 6.15 -9.18 -3.32
N THR A 126 6.75 -8.67 -2.24
CA THR A 126 6.87 -7.22 -2.00
C THR A 126 7.68 -6.56 -3.11
N TYR A 127 8.76 -7.19 -3.56
CA TYR A 127 9.53 -6.71 -4.71
C TYR A 127 8.67 -6.64 -5.97
N SER A 128 7.96 -7.70 -6.31
CA SER A 128 7.08 -7.74 -7.48
C SER A 128 6.02 -6.64 -7.43
N LEU A 129 5.32 -6.50 -6.30
CA LEU A 129 4.27 -5.50 -6.12
C LEU A 129 4.79 -4.06 -6.05
N GLY A 130 6.03 -3.87 -5.58
CA GLY A 130 6.67 -2.56 -5.50
C GLY A 130 7.36 -2.14 -6.81
N SER A 131 7.84 -3.09 -7.63
CA SER A 131 8.55 -2.82 -8.88
C SER A 131 7.63 -2.60 -10.08
N THR A 132 6.35 -2.94 -9.96
CA THR A 132 5.30 -2.75 -10.97
C THR A 132 4.16 -1.93 -10.39
N ILE A 133 3.31 -1.37 -11.25
CA ILE A 133 2.13 -0.63 -10.80
C ILE A 133 1.01 -1.61 -10.52
N PHE A 134 0.73 -1.82 -9.22
CA PHE A 134 -0.34 -2.66 -8.72
C PHE A 134 -1.18 -1.94 -7.67
N VAL A 135 -2.46 -2.26 -7.58
CA VAL A 135 -3.37 -1.72 -6.55
C VAL A 135 -3.27 -2.47 -5.23
N GLU A 136 -2.60 -3.63 -5.21
CA GLU A 136 -2.42 -4.46 -4.02
C GLU A 136 -1.73 -3.75 -2.86
N PRO A 137 -0.63 -2.99 -3.05
CA PRO A 137 -0.04 -2.23 -1.96
C PRO A 137 -1.00 -1.19 -1.38
N ILE A 138 -1.76 -0.51 -2.25
CA ILE A 138 -2.75 0.49 -1.84
C ILE A 138 -3.89 -0.19 -1.06
N TRP A 139 -4.39 -1.32 -1.55
CA TRP A 139 -5.36 -2.14 -0.83
C TRP A 139 -4.80 -2.60 0.52
N GLY A 140 -3.57 -3.10 0.52
CA GLY A 140 -2.90 -3.63 1.71
C GLY A 140 -2.76 -2.61 2.82
N ILE A 141 -2.34 -1.37 2.52
CA ILE A 141 -2.19 -0.35 3.56
C ILE A 141 -3.54 0.02 4.20
N PHE A 142 -4.60 0.19 3.39
CA PHE A 142 -5.92 0.49 3.93
C PHE A 142 -6.48 -0.67 4.75
N PHE A 143 -6.30 -1.91 4.27
CA PHE A 143 -6.78 -3.09 4.98
C PHE A 143 -6.05 -3.28 6.31
N ILE A 144 -4.71 -3.22 6.32
CA ILE A 144 -3.91 -3.40 7.54
C ILE A 144 -4.18 -2.25 8.53
N ALA A 145 -4.29 -1.01 8.06
CA ALA A 145 -4.63 0.13 8.92
C ALA A 145 -6.02 0.00 9.54
N GLY A 146 -7.00 -0.48 8.76
CA GLY A 146 -8.36 -0.76 9.27
C GLY A 146 -8.35 -1.85 10.33
N PHE A 147 -7.66 -2.94 10.05
CA PHE A 147 -7.53 -4.06 10.98
C PHE A 147 -6.79 -3.66 12.27
N PHE A 148 -5.70 -2.92 12.15
CA PHE A 148 -4.94 -2.41 13.30
C PHE A 148 -5.79 -1.44 14.14
N SER A 149 -6.50 -0.52 13.49
CA SER A 149 -7.42 0.40 14.19
C SER A 149 -8.51 -0.37 14.93
N PHE A 150 -9.09 -1.40 14.33
CA PHE A 150 -10.09 -2.26 14.94
C PHE A 150 -9.53 -3.05 16.15
N LEU A 151 -8.33 -3.61 16.03
CA LEU A 151 -7.66 -4.30 17.13
C LEU A 151 -7.41 -3.36 18.32
N LYS A 152 -6.97 -2.11 18.07
CA LYS A 152 -6.78 -1.10 19.11
C LYS A 152 -8.08 -0.77 19.83
N ILE A 153 -9.20 -0.64 19.11
CA ILE A 153 -10.52 -0.40 19.72
C ILE A 153 -10.86 -1.49 20.74
N ILE A 154 -10.67 -2.75 20.36
CA ILE A 154 -11.00 -3.90 21.20
C ILE A 154 -10.04 -4.00 22.39
N HIS A 155 -8.73 -3.94 22.13
CA HIS A 155 -7.70 -4.12 23.14
C HIS A 155 -7.72 -2.99 24.18
N ASP A 156 -7.75 -1.72 23.71
CA ASP A 156 -7.68 -0.54 24.56
C ASP A 156 -9.07 -0.13 25.10
N LYS A 157 -10.11 -0.86 24.71
CA LYS A 157 -11.53 -0.61 25.09
C LYS A 157 -11.99 0.82 24.75
N GLN A 158 -11.47 1.40 23.69
CA GLN A 158 -11.77 2.76 23.24
C GLN A 158 -12.99 2.77 22.29
N TYR A 159 -14.15 2.44 22.82
CA TYR A 159 -15.41 2.33 22.07
C TYR A 159 -16.03 3.71 21.79
N SER A 160 -15.38 4.51 20.98
CA SER A 160 -15.91 5.81 20.54
C SER A 160 -16.38 5.76 19.08
N LEU A 161 -17.35 6.62 18.73
CA LEU A 161 -17.82 6.73 17.34
C LEU A 161 -16.68 7.13 16.40
N GLU A 162 -15.77 7.98 16.85
CA GLU A 162 -14.60 8.42 16.08
C GLU A 162 -13.69 7.24 15.71
N ASN A 163 -13.36 6.38 16.69
CA ASN A 163 -12.49 5.23 16.46
C ASN A 163 -13.14 4.20 15.52
N PHE A 164 -14.45 3.92 15.71
CA PHE A 164 -15.18 3.05 14.79
C PHE A 164 -15.28 3.65 13.38
N SER A 165 -15.49 4.96 13.28
CA SER A 165 -15.52 5.65 11.98
C SER A 165 -14.17 5.57 11.28
N THR A 166 -13.06 5.72 12.01
CA THR A 166 -11.70 5.59 11.46
C THR A 166 -11.46 4.19 10.88
N ALA A 167 -11.75 3.14 11.66
CA ALA A 167 -11.64 1.77 11.17
C ALA A 167 -12.56 1.51 9.97
N GLY A 168 -13.81 2.04 10.03
CA GLY A 168 -14.78 1.94 8.94
C GLY A 168 -14.34 2.62 7.65
N ILE A 169 -13.71 3.80 7.74
CA ILE A 169 -13.15 4.51 6.57
C ILE A 169 -12.04 3.68 5.94
N PHE A 170 -11.13 3.11 6.73
CA PHE A 170 -10.06 2.28 6.19
C PHE A 170 -10.59 1.01 5.50
N PHE A 171 -11.50 0.28 6.15
CA PHE A 171 -12.10 -0.91 5.54
C PHE A 171 -12.95 -0.57 4.31
N GLY A 172 -13.72 0.53 4.36
CA GLY A 172 -14.49 1.03 3.22
C GLY A 172 -13.58 1.39 2.04
N SER A 173 -12.44 2.02 2.30
CA SER A 173 -11.44 2.32 1.28
C SER A 173 -10.83 1.04 0.70
N ALA A 174 -10.48 0.07 1.54
CA ALA A 174 -9.99 -1.23 1.07
C ALA A 174 -11.04 -1.95 0.21
N LEU A 175 -12.32 -1.90 0.59
CA LEU A 175 -13.42 -2.46 -0.20
C LEU A 175 -13.59 -1.75 -1.55
N ALA A 176 -13.47 -0.43 -1.57
CA ALA A 176 -13.54 0.37 -2.79
C ALA A 176 -12.35 0.15 -3.73
N ILE A 177 -11.24 -0.46 -3.25
CA ILE A 177 -10.11 -0.89 -4.07
C ILE A 177 -10.31 -2.32 -4.57
N LYS A 178 -10.72 -3.23 -3.68
CA LYS A 178 -10.92 -4.67 -4.02
C LYS A 178 -12.09 -5.27 -3.24
N ALA A 179 -13.07 -5.82 -3.98
CA ALA A 179 -14.25 -6.46 -3.40
C ALA A 179 -13.91 -7.67 -2.50
N ILE A 180 -12.76 -8.31 -2.68
CA ILE A 180 -12.28 -9.42 -1.85
C ILE A 180 -12.16 -9.02 -0.36
N THR A 181 -12.08 -7.73 -0.06
CA THR A 181 -12.10 -7.19 1.30
C THR A 181 -13.29 -7.74 2.12
N LEU A 182 -14.44 -7.96 1.49
CA LEU A 182 -15.64 -8.50 2.17
C LEU A 182 -15.39 -9.86 2.84
N ILE A 183 -14.48 -10.67 2.29
CA ILE A 183 -14.17 -12.01 2.83
C ILE A 183 -13.33 -11.92 4.09
N TYR A 184 -12.55 -10.84 4.22
CA TYR A 184 -11.59 -10.65 5.32
C TYR A 184 -12.09 -9.68 6.38
N LEU A 185 -13.27 -9.10 6.24
CA LEU A 185 -13.85 -8.25 7.28
C LEU A 185 -14.04 -9.06 8.57
N PRO A 186 -13.65 -8.52 9.73
CA PRO A 186 -13.98 -9.14 11.01
C PRO A 186 -15.49 -9.13 11.18
N ILE A 187 -16.08 -10.32 11.24
CA ILE A 187 -17.52 -10.55 11.46
C ILE A 187 -17.77 -10.70 12.94
#